data_52309687546362f6387412fdb06bbec8
#
_entry.id   52309687546362f6387412fdb06bbec8
#
_cell.length_a   1.000
_cell.length_b   1.000
_cell.length_c   1.000
_cell.angle_alpha   90.00
_cell.angle_beta   90.00
_cell.angle_gamma   90.00
#
_symmetry.space_group_name_H-M   'P 1'
#
loop_
_entity.id
_entity.type
_entity.pdbx_description
1 polymer ?
#
loop_
_entity_poly.entity_id
_entity_poly.type
_entity_poly.pdbx_seq_one_letter_code
_entity_poly.pdbx_strand_id
1 'polypeptide(L)'
;MTDRDTDTVADVDLAVLRDRLWGAVVDHDEYAAAATVFTAVEAGTAPEDVLLEVIAPVQHRIGSEWAANRLTVAQEHAATAINDRVIAALAHHPATRCSGDAGRVTVACVDGEWHALPARLLAEVLRLRGWQVDFLGAQMPTPHLIAHLHLHGPDAVALSCSIPTRLPTAHAAITACQASGVAVLAGGAGFGGDGRYARLLGADAWAPDARTAATCLRGAFPRVPASPAHQPIDDLPHLADQEYTMVSTTAGQLVGMTIDKLAQRFPAMAGYSEHQRRHTIDDI
;
A
#
# COMPACT_ATOMS: atom_id res chain seq x y z
N MET A 1 50.88 16.68 11.29
CA MET A 1 49.83 16.37 12.25
C MET A 1 48.61 17.13 11.78
N THR A 2 47.91 16.54 10.82
CA THR A 2 46.74 17.12 10.12
C THR A 2 45.49 16.56 10.76
N ASP A 3 44.84 17.47 11.45
CA ASP A 3 43.55 17.28 12.06
C ASP A 3 42.52 16.94 10.96
N ARG A 4 41.92 15.76 11.01
CA ARG A 4 40.80 15.43 10.17
C ARG A 4 39.57 15.98 10.85
N ASP A 5 39.10 17.11 10.35
CA ASP A 5 37.73 17.55 10.59
C ASP A 5 36.78 16.38 10.23
N THR A 6 36.27 15.74 11.23
CA THR A 6 35.09 14.89 11.10
C THR A 6 33.92 15.84 10.90
N ASP A 7 33.57 16.10 9.65
CA ASP A 7 32.32 16.71 9.27
C ASP A 7 31.19 15.86 9.89
N THR A 8 30.65 16.33 10.98
CA THR A 8 29.41 15.82 11.58
C THR A 8 28.30 16.17 10.59
N VAL A 9 27.91 15.16 9.76
CA VAL A 9 26.65 15.23 9.02
C VAL A 9 25.55 15.58 10.03
N ALA A 10 24.99 16.77 9.90
CA ALA A 10 23.90 17.21 10.76
C ALA A 10 22.79 16.17 10.69
N ASP A 11 22.41 15.61 11.83
CA ASP A 11 21.30 14.66 11.96
C ASP A 11 20.04 15.40 11.47
N VAL A 12 19.55 15.02 10.28
CA VAL A 12 18.41 15.68 9.65
C VAL A 12 17.17 15.29 10.43
N ASP A 13 16.54 16.25 11.10
CA ASP A 13 15.33 16.00 11.88
C ASP A 13 14.17 15.60 10.96
N LEU A 14 13.84 14.31 10.94
CA LEU A 14 12.75 13.74 10.15
C LEU A 14 11.39 14.33 10.51
N ALA A 15 11.19 14.84 11.73
CA ALA A 15 9.96 15.50 12.14
C ALA A 15 9.81 16.85 11.42
N VAL A 16 10.89 17.62 11.33
CA VAL A 16 10.90 18.89 10.57
C VAL A 16 10.62 18.64 9.07
N LEU A 17 11.19 17.57 8.51
CA LEU A 17 10.91 17.19 7.12
C LEU A 17 9.43 16.82 6.90
N ARG A 18 8.84 16.06 7.83
CA ARG A 18 7.39 15.73 7.76
C ARG A 18 6.52 16.97 7.79
N ASP A 19 6.82 17.93 8.66
CA ASP A 19 6.04 19.16 8.76
C ASP A 19 6.18 20.04 7.51
N ARG A 20 7.38 20.12 6.92
CA ARG A 20 7.61 20.83 5.66
C ARG A 20 6.87 20.15 4.49
N LEU A 21 6.99 18.84 4.37
CA LEU A 21 6.30 18.08 3.32
C LEU A 21 4.78 18.19 3.49
N TRP A 22 4.28 18.09 4.73
CA TRP A 22 2.87 18.30 5.03
C TRP A 22 2.37 19.65 4.55
N GLY A 23 3.06 20.75 4.90
CA GLY A 23 2.71 22.11 4.46
C GLY A 23 2.66 22.17 2.93
N ALA A 24 3.70 21.71 2.26
CA ALA A 24 3.79 21.74 0.80
C ALA A 24 2.64 20.98 0.11
N VAL A 25 2.31 19.76 0.56
CA VAL A 25 1.26 18.95 -0.11
C VAL A 25 -0.15 19.52 0.16
N VAL A 26 -0.40 20.09 1.35
CA VAL A 26 -1.69 20.70 1.67
C VAL A 26 -1.88 22.05 0.94
N ASP A 27 -0.79 22.79 0.74
CA ASP A 27 -0.79 24.04 -0.04
C ASP A 27 -0.74 23.80 -1.56
N HIS A 28 -0.74 22.53 -1.99
CA HIS A 28 -0.64 22.08 -3.39
C HIS A 28 0.66 22.53 -4.08
N ASP A 29 1.73 22.75 -3.32
CA ASP A 29 3.05 23.14 -3.85
C ASP A 29 3.92 21.89 -4.10
N GLU A 30 3.79 21.33 -5.30
CA GLU A 30 4.55 20.16 -5.74
C GLU A 30 6.06 20.43 -5.75
N TYR A 31 6.48 21.65 -6.10
CA TYR A 31 7.91 22.00 -6.18
C TYR A 31 8.53 22.06 -4.79
N ALA A 32 7.84 22.65 -3.81
CA ALA A 32 8.28 22.64 -2.42
C ALA A 32 8.30 21.24 -1.82
N ALA A 33 7.33 20.38 -2.16
CA ALA A 33 7.29 18.99 -1.75
C ALA A 33 8.50 18.22 -2.30
N ALA A 34 8.77 18.34 -3.60
CA ALA A 34 9.94 17.71 -4.24
C ALA A 34 11.26 18.25 -3.67
N ALA A 35 11.39 19.57 -3.51
CA ALA A 35 12.57 20.18 -2.92
C ALA A 35 12.85 19.69 -1.50
N THR A 36 11.80 19.52 -0.67
CA THR A 36 11.94 18.98 0.69
C THR A 36 12.55 17.59 0.67
N VAL A 37 12.07 16.71 -0.20
CA VAL A 37 12.54 15.31 -0.33
C VAL A 37 13.96 15.25 -0.88
N PHE A 38 14.25 15.97 -1.97
CA PHE A 38 15.57 15.94 -2.61
C PHE A 38 16.65 16.55 -1.72
N THR A 39 16.40 17.68 -1.07
CA THR A 39 17.34 18.28 -0.14
C THR A 39 17.69 17.35 1.02
N ALA A 40 16.71 16.58 1.53
CA ALA A 40 16.97 15.58 2.56
C ALA A 40 17.92 14.47 2.08
N VAL A 41 17.70 13.94 0.86
CA VAL A 41 18.58 12.90 0.28
C VAL A 41 19.96 13.45 -0.03
N GLU A 42 20.07 14.66 -0.57
CA GLU A 42 21.32 15.35 -0.84
C GLU A 42 22.11 15.64 0.45
N ALA A 43 21.40 15.89 1.56
CA ALA A 43 21.99 16.04 2.89
C ALA A 43 22.39 14.70 3.55
N GLY A 44 22.18 13.57 2.87
CA GLY A 44 22.61 12.25 3.31
C GLY A 44 21.55 11.40 4.01
N THR A 45 20.28 11.86 4.07
CA THR A 45 19.19 11.00 4.56
C THR A 45 18.98 9.84 3.59
N ALA A 46 18.92 8.61 4.10
CA ALA A 46 18.71 7.44 3.25
C ALA A 46 17.36 7.54 2.51
N PRO A 47 17.31 7.26 1.18
CA PRO A 47 16.06 7.31 0.43
C PRO A 47 14.95 6.44 1.02
N GLU A 48 15.27 5.29 1.59
CA GLU A 48 14.31 4.42 2.27
C GLU A 48 13.68 5.12 3.50
N ASP A 49 14.47 5.85 4.28
CA ASP A 49 13.97 6.60 5.43
C ASP A 49 13.12 7.79 5.00
N VAL A 50 13.46 8.46 3.90
CA VAL A 50 12.61 9.50 3.32
C VAL A 50 11.25 8.92 2.89
N LEU A 51 11.22 7.77 2.23
CA LEU A 51 9.98 7.10 1.83
C LEU A 51 9.12 6.70 3.03
N LEU A 52 9.73 6.05 4.04
CA LEU A 52 8.99 5.39 5.12
C LEU A 52 8.81 6.23 6.37
N GLU A 53 9.71 7.17 6.65
CA GLU A 53 9.66 8.01 7.85
C GLU A 53 9.20 9.45 7.56
N VAL A 54 9.15 9.87 6.28
CA VAL A 54 8.68 11.19 5.89
C VAL A 54 7.41 11.11 5.06
N ILE A 55 7.47 10.48 3.88
CA ILE A 55 6.35 10.46 2.93
C ILE A 55 5.19 9.59 3.46
N ALA A 56 5.46 8.36 3.93
CA ALA A 56 4.41 7.47 4.41
C ALA A 56 3.62 8.05 5.61
N PRO A 57 4.24 8.64 6.66
CA PRO A 57 3.51 9.29 7.74
C PRO A 57 2.70 10.51 7.28
N VAL A 58 3.21 11.31 6.33
CA VAL A 58 2.46 12.43 5.75
C VAL A 58 1.23 11.93 5.00
N GLN A 59 1.37 10.87 4.20
CA GLN A 59 0.24 10.27 3.50
C GLN A 59 -0.80 9.69 4.49
N HIS A 60 -0.34 9.02 5.54
CA HIS A 60 -1.24 8.53 6.59
C HIS A 60 -2.00 9.68 7.28
N ARG A 61 -1.32 10.80 7.54
CA ARG A 61 -1.94 12.01 8.09
C ARG A 61 -2.97 12.59 7.14
N ILE A 62 -2.71 12.63 5.83
CA ILE A 62 -3.66 13.09 4.81
C ILE A 62 -4.96 12.28 4.90
N GLY A 63 -4.87 10.95 4.91
CA GLY A 63 -6.04 10.08 5.06
C GLY A 63 -6.78 10.28 6.38
N SER A 64 -6.06 10.46 7.49
CA SER A 64 -6.66 10.71 8.81
C SER A 64 -7.38 12.07 8.89
N GLU A 65 -6.81 13.10 8.29
CA GLU A 65 -7.41 14.44 8.23
C GLU A 65 -8.66 14.45 7.32
N TRP A 66 -8.62 13.70 6.21
CA TRP A 66 -9.78 13.49 5.35
C TRP A 66 -10.89 12.72 6.09
N ALA A 67 -10.58 11.60 6.73
CA ALA A 67 -11.55 10.82 7.49
C ALA A 67 -12.18 11.63 8.65
N ALA A 68 -11.46 12.61 9.19
CA ALA A 68 -11.94 13.53 10.20
C ALA A 68 -12.68 14.76 9.62
N ASN A 69 -12.94 14.81 8.31
CA ASN A 69 -13.54 15.95 7.59
C ASN A 69 -12.76 17.27 7.75
N ARG A 70 -11.44 17.23 7.95
CA ARG A 70 -10.57 18.41 7.97
C ARG A 70 -9.92 18.66 6.63
N LEU A 71 -9.86 17.67 5.76
CA LEU A 71 -9.56 17.80 4.33
C LEU A 71 -10.76 17.37 3.50
N THR A 72 -11.00 18.03 2.39
CA THR A 72 -11.95 17.60 1.38
C THR A 72 -11.37 16.47 0.54
N VAL A 73 -12.23 15.68 -0.13
CA VAL A 73 -11.79 14.65 -1.10
C VAL A 73 -10.85 15.23 -2.15
N ALA A 74 -11.14 16.43 -2.67
CA ALA A 74 -10.28 17.09 -3.67
C ALA A 74 -8.88 17.44 -3.12
N GLN A 75 -8.79 17.86 -1.87
CA GLN A 75 -7.51 18.16 -1.21
C GLN A 75 -6.71 16.87 -0.94
N GLU A 76 -7.39 15.82 -0.48
CA GLU A 76 -6.77 14.50 -0.28
C GLU A 76 -6.19 13.98 -1.60
N HIS A 77 -6.99 13.97 -2.68
CA HIS A 77 -6.56 13.51 -4.01
C HIS A 77 -5.38 14.33 -4.55
N ALA A 78 -5.41 15.66 -4.42
CA ALA A 78 -4.32 16.52 -4.86
C ALA A 78 -3.03 16.24 -4.07
N ALA A 79 -3.11 16.12 -2.74
CA ALA A 79 -1.96 15.83 -1.88
C ALA A 79 -1.39 14.43 -2.17
N THR A 80 -2.25 13.42 -2.34
CA THR A 80 -1.85 12.06 -2.71
C THR A 80 -1.16 12.04 -4.08
N ALA A 81 -1.67 12.77 -5.07
CA ALA A 81 -1.06 12.88 -6.39
C ALA A 81 0.32 13.57 -6.35
N ILE A 82 0.50 14.57 -5.49
CA ILE A 82 1.81 15.20 -5.27
C ILE A 82 2.79 14.18 -4.68
N ASN A 83 2.39 13.47 -3.63
CA ASN A 83 3.23 12.44 -3.02
C ASN A 83 3.64 11.36 -4.03
N ASP A 84 2.71 10.86 -4.86
CA ASP A 84 3.04 9.86 -5.89
C ASP A 84 4.06 10.39 -6.92
N ARG A 85 3.91 11.66 -7.38
CA ARG A 85 4.89 12.28 -8.28
C ARG A 85 6.25 12.47 -7.63
N VAL A 86 6.29 12.87 -6.36
CA VAL A 86 7.55 13.02 -5.60
C VAL A 86 8.25 11.68 -5.44
N ILE A 87 7.51 10.60 -5.12
CA ILE A 87 8.05 9.24 -5.06
C ILE A 87 8.59 8.82 -6.43
N ALA A 88 7.83 9.08 -7.51
CA ALA A 88 8.28 8.76 -8.87
C ALA A 88 9.55 9.51 -9.25
N ALA A 89 9.66 10.78 -8.90
CA ALA A 89 10.86 11.58 -9.16
C ALA A 89 12.06 11.09 -8.32
N LEU A 90 11.84 10.76 -7.04
CA LEU A 90 12.87 10.18 -6.17
C LEU A 90 13.39 8.85 -6.71
N ALA A 91 12.56 8.01 -7.30
CA ALA A 91 12.95 6.74 -7.89
C ALA A 91 14.00 6.88 -9.03
N HIS A 92 14.09 8.05 -9.63
CA HIS A 92 15.11 8.36 -10.66
C HIS A 92 16.34 9.09 -10.11
N HIS A 93 16.39 9.39 -8.83
CA HIS A 93 17.53 10.04 -8.20
C HIS A 93 18.77 9.12 -8.19
N PRO A 94 20.00 9.65 -8.42
CA PRO A 94 21.21 8.81 -8.42
C PRO A 94 21.42 7.98 -7.14
N ALA A 95 21.03 8.49 -5.99
CA ALA A 95 21.14 7.80 -4.70
C ALA A 95 20.23 6.56 -4.57
N THR A 96 19.25 6.37 -5.47
CA THR A 96 18.34 5.21 -5.46
C THR A 96 18.79 4.08 -6.38
N ARG A 97 19.90 4.24 -7.10
CA ARG A 97 20.40 3.22 -8.01
C ARG A 97 20.97 2.03 -7.25
N CYS A 98 20.40 0.85 -7.46
CA CYS A 98 20.87 -0.43 -6.93
C CYS A 98 21.06 -1.44 -8.06
N SER A 99 21.96 -2.42 -7.86
CA SER A 99 22.04 -3.60 -8.71
C SER A 99 20.80 -4.46 -8.52
N GLY A 100 20.11 -4.82 -9.60
CA GLY A 100 18.89 -5.64 -9.55
C GLY A 100 19.16 -7.15 -9.53
N ASP A 101 19.90 -7.64 -8.53
CA ASP A 101 20.35 -9.02 -8.40
C ASP A 101 19.61 -9.86 -7.35
N ALA A 102 18.64 -9.26 -6.63
CA ALA A 102 17.87 -9.95 -5.60
C ALA A 102 16.77 -10.88 -6.15
N GLY A 103 16.41 -10.75 -7.43
CA GLY A 103 15.32 -11.46 -8.08
C GLY A 103 14.25 -10.51 -8.63
N ARG A 104 13.13 -11.10 -9.12
CA ARG A 104 12.01 -10.33 -9.68
C ARG A 104 10.77 -10.49 -8.80
N VAL A 105 10.07 -9.40 -8.53
CA VAL A 105 8.81 -9.40 -7.78
C VAL A 105 7.77 -8.55 -8.49
N THR A 106 6.54 -9.06 -8.56
CA THR A 106 5.38 -8.28 -9.03
C THR A 106 4.68 -7.68 -7.82
N VAL A 107 4.40 -6.38 -7.84
CA VAL A 107 3.67 -5.67 -6.79
C VAL A 107 2.38 -5.13 -7.38
N ALA A 108 1.23 -5.50 -6.80
CA ALA A 108 -0.09 -5.09 -7.27
C ALA A 108 -1.04 -4.85 -6.11
N CYS A 109 -2.02 -3.97 -6.31
CA CYS A 109 -3.21 -3.94 -5.47
C CYS A 109 -4.22 -4.98 -5.99
N VAL A 110 -5.00 -5.56 -5.08
CA VAL A 110 -6.07 -6.48 -5.48
C VAL A 110 -7.13 -5.76 -6.32
N ASP A 111 -7.92 -6.51 -7.07
CA ASP A 111 -8.99 -5.95 -7.89
C ASP A 111 -9.98 -5.14 -7.04
N GLY A 112 -10.32 -3.94 -7.49
CA GLY A 112 -11.16 -2.98 -6.78
C GLY A 112 -10.44 -2.19 -5.67
N GLU A 113 -9.13 -2.42 -5.41
CA GLU A 113 -8.35 -1.66 -4.44
C GLU A 113 -7.69 -0.44 -5.12
N TRP A 114 -8.10 0.75 -4.69
CA TRP A 114 -7.63 2.02 -5.24
C TRP A 114 -6.41 2.61 -4.53
N HIS A 115 -6.16 2.20 -3.27
CA HIS A 115 -5.07 2.74 -2.46
C HIS A 115 -3.72 2.20 -2.93
N ALA A 116 -3.23 2.76 -4.04
CA ALA A 116 -1.99 2.29 -4.68
C ALA A 116 -0.72 2.76 -3.95
N LEU A 117 -0.77 3.84 -3.17
CA LEU A 117 0.44 4.46 -2.62
C LEU A 117 1.19 3.56 -1.62
N PRO A 118 0.54 2.77 -0.74
CA PRO A 118 1.24 1.80 0.09
C PRO A 118 2.01 0.75 -0.74
N ALA A 119 1.39 0.23 -1.81
CA ALA A 119 2.03 -0.69 -2.75
C ALA A 119 3.17 -0.01 -3.53
N ARG A 120 3.01 1.27 -3.87
CA ARG A 120 4.06 2.07 -4.51
C ARG A 120 5.27 2.23 -3.61
N LEU A 121 5.09 2.58 -2.34
CA LEU A 121 6.17 2.67 -1.36
C LEU A 121 6.90 1.34 -1.20
N LEU A 122 6.16 0.22 -1.11
CA LEU A 122 6.76 -1.11 -1.10
C LEU A 122 7.61 -1.36 -2.35
N ALA A 123 7.10 -1.04 -3.53
CA ALA A 123 7.81 -1.22 -4.79
C ALA A 123 9.15 -0.47 -4.80
N GLU A 124 9.18 0.78 -4.32
CA GLU A 124 10.41 1.56 -4.26
C GLU A 124 11.40 1.02 -3.22
N VAL A 125 10.93 0.61 -2.04
CA VAL A 125 11.78 -0.05 -1.02
C VAL A 125 12.39 -1.33 -1.58
N LEU A 126 11.63 -2.14 -2.29
CA LEU A 126 12.15 -3.36 -2.92
C LEU A 126 13.20 -3.04 -3.99
N ARG A 127 13.00 -2.00 -4.81
CA ARG A 127 14.01 -1.53 -5.78
C ARG A 127 15.30 -1.09 -5.08
N LEU A 128 15.19 -0.29 -4.01
CA LEU A 128 16.33 0.12 -3.18
C LEU A 128 17.09 -1.06 -2.59
N ARG A 129 16.43 -2.19 -2.40
CA ARG A 129 17.01 -3.43 -1.88
C ARG A 129 17.42 -4.41 -2.98
N GLY A 130 17.48 -3.97 -4.24
CA GLY A 130 18.02 -4.73 -5.37
C GLY A 130 17.04 -5.68 -6.05
N TRP A 131 15.74 -5.55 -5.82
CA TRP A 131 14.73 -6.30 -6.56
C TRP A 131 14.40 -5.66 -7.91
N GLN A 132 14.22 -6.48 -8.93
CA GLN A 132 13.53 -6.08 -10.16
C GLN A 132 12.03 -6.07 -9.86
N VAL A 133 11.39 -4.89 -9.91
CA VAL A 133 10.00 -4.74 -9.50
C VAL A 133 9.11 -4.39 -10.68
N ASP A 134 8.14 -5.26 -10.95
CA ASP A 134 7.01 -4.95 -11.83
C ASP A 134 5.87 -4.39 -10.96
N PHE A 135 5.72 -3.05 -10.95
CA PHE A 135 4.63 -2.40 -10.21
C PHE A 135 3.43 -2.23 -11.12
N LEU A 136 2.34 -2.94 -10.83
CA LEU A 136 1.11 -2.94 -11.63
C LEU A 136 0.07 -1.93 -11.15
N GLY A 137 0.25 -1.36 -9.94
CA GLY A 137 -0.61 -0.28 -9.43
C GLY A 137 -1.94 -0.76 -8.88
N ALA A 138 -2.92 0.17 -8.90
CA ALA A 138 -4.27 -0.02 -8.38
C ALA A 138 -5.11 -0.96 -9.23
N GLN A 139 -6.14 -1.57 -8.59
CA GLN A 139 -7.22 -2.29 -9.28
C GLN A 139 -6.74 -3.30 -10.33
N MET A 140 -5.80 -4.16 -9.97
CA MET A 140 -5.30 -5.17 -10.90
C MET A 140 -6.27 -6.35 -11.00
N PRO A 141 -7.01 -6.52 -12.12
CA PRO A 141 -7.92 -7.65 -12.26
C PRO A 141 -7.15 -8.97 -12.23
N THR A 142 -7.62 -9.93 -11.42
CA THR A 142 -6.93 -11.21 -11.22
C THR A 142 -6.55 -11.93 -12.51
N PRO A 143 -7.40 -12.03 -13.56
CA PRO A 143 -7.01 -12.70 -14.80
C PRO A 143 -5.80 -12.04 -15.51
N HIS A 144 -5.70 -10.70 -15.45
CA HIS A 144 -4.59 -9.96 -16.05
C HIS A 144 -3.32 -10.09 -15.21
N LEU A 145 -3.45 -10.12 -13.87
CA LEU A 145 -2.33 -10.44 -12.99
C LEU A 145 -1.75 -11.80 -13.35
N ILE A 146 -2.59 -12.84 -13.45
CA ILE A 146 -2.12 -14.20 -13.78
C ILE A 146 -1.45 -14.24 -15.16
N ALA A 147 -2.00 -13.56 -16.16
CA ALA A 147 -1.35 -13.46 -17.47
C ALA A 147 0.03 -12.80 -17.38
N HIS A 148 0.18 -11.75 -16.56
CA HIS A 148 1.47 -11.09 -16.30
C HIS A 148 2.46 -12.04 -15.62
N LEU A 149 2.03 -12.78 -14.58
CA LEU A 149 2.89 -13.75 -13.88
C LEU A 149 3.42 -14.82 -14.82
N HIS A 150 2.58 -15.38 -15.70
CA HIS A 150 3.02 -16.35 -16.70
C HIS A 150 4.00 -15.78 -17.72
N LEU A 151 3.83 -14.51 -18.12
CA LEU A 151 4.70 -13.89 -19.10
C LEU A 151 6.08 -13.52 -18.54
N HIS A 152 6.13 -13.06 -17.29
CA HIS A 152 7.34 -12.48 -16.71
C HIS A 152 8.06 -13.40 -15.70
N GLY A 153 7.39 -14.41 -15.17
CA GLY A 153 7.96 -15.43 -14.27
C GLY A 153 8.60 -14.81 -13.01
N PRO A 154 7.91 -13.97 -12.21
CA PRO A 154 8.51 -13.42 -11.02
C PRO A 154 8.73 -14.50 -9.96
N ASP A 155 9.69 -14.28 -9.05
CA ASP A 155 9.97 -15.15 -7.91
C ASP A 155 8.87 -15.07 -6.85
N ALA A 156 8.14 -13.94 -6.78
CA ALA A 156 7.06 -13.71 -5.85
C ALA A 156 6.08 -12.65 -6.37
N VAL A 157 4.87 -12.64 -5.80
CA VAL A 157 3.92 -11.54 -5.95
C VAL A 157 3.62 -10.94 -4.58
N ALA A 158 3.64 -9.60 -4.48
CA ALA A 158 3.20 -8.87 -3.30
C ALA A 158 1.84 -8.22 -3.59
N LEU A 159 0.82 -8.63 -2.83
CA LEU A 159 -0.55 -8.13 -2.97
C LEU A 159 -0.89 -7.15 -1.85
N SER A 160 -1.33 -5.96 -2.23
CA SER A 160 -1.78 -4.92 -1.31
C SER A 160 -3.30 -4.84 -1.26
N CYS A 161 -3.84 -4.81 -0.03
CA CYS A 161 -5.26 -4.60 0.24
C CYS A 161 -5.40 -3.72 1.47
N SER A 162 -5.97 -2.53 1.32
CA SER A 162 -6.15 -1.55 2.40
C SER A 162 -7.55 -1.62 3.02
N ILE A 163 -8.55 -2.07 2.25
CA ILE A 163 -9.95 -2.08 2.67
C ILE A 163 -10.42 -3.51 2.94
N PRO A 164 -10.94 -3.83 4.14
CA PRO A 164 -11.39 -5.18 4.50
C PRO A 164 -12.49 -5.73 3.59
N THR A 165 -13.33 -4.90 2.99
CA THR A 165 -14.38 -5.34 2.05
C THR A 165 -13.82 -5.96 0.77
N ARG A 166 -12.52 -5.79 0.49
CA ARG A 166 -11.81 -6.41 -0.65
C ARG A 166 -11.18 -7.78 -0.31
N LEU A 167 -11.31 -8.26 0.91
CA LEU A 167 -10.74 -9.56 1.31
C LEU A 167 -11.24 -10.74 0.47
N PRO A 168 -12.52 -10.83 0.04
CA PRO A 168 -12.94 -11.90 -0.88
C PRO A 168 -12.19 -11.86 -2.21
N THR A 169 -11.99 -10.69 -2.76
CA THR A 169 -11.20 -10.49 -4.00
C THR A 169 -9.72 -10.79 -3.77
N ALA A 170 -9.17 -10.39 -2.60
CA ALA A 170 -7.81 -10.72 -2.21
C ALA A 170 -7.61 -12.24 -2.12
N HIS A 171 -8.56 -12.97 -1.55
CA HIS A 171 -8.51 -14.44 -1.48
C HIS A 171 -8.48 -15.08 -2.87
N ALA A 172 -9.36 -14.64 -3.76
CA ALA A 172 -9.36 -15.14 -5.14
C ALA A 172 -8.03 -14.87 -5.85
N ALA A 173 -7.43 -13.69 -5.66
CA ALA A 173 -6.13 -13.35 -6.23
C ALA A 173 -4.99 -14.19 -5.62
N ILE A 174 -4.95 -14.39 -4.29
CA ILE A 174 -3.98 -15.25 -3.60
C ILE A 174 -4.04 -16.66 -4.17
N THR A 175 -5.23 -17.25 -4.20
CA THR A 175 -5.45 -18.61 -4.70
C THR A 175 -4.99 -18.75 -6.15
N ALA A 176 -5.35 -17.81 -7.01
CA ALA A 176 -4.98 -17.85 -8.43
C ALA A 176 -3.46 -17.71 -8.64
N CYS A 177 -2.78 -16.83 -7.90
CA CYS A 177 -1.33 -16.68 -7.97
C CYS A 177 -0.62 -17.95 -7.54
N GLN A 178 -1.04 -18.57 -6.44
CA GLN A 178 -0.47 -19.83 -5.94
C GLN A 178 -0.74 -20.99 -6.91
N ALA A 179 -1.93 -21.05 -7.52
CA ALA A 179 -2.24 -22.02 -8.57
C ALA A 179 -1.34 -21.86 -9.80
N SER A 180 -0.84 -20.66 -10.05
CA SER A 180 0.15 -20.36 -11.10
C SER A 180 1.60 -20.68 -10.68
N GLY A 181 1.81 -21.21 -9.47
CA GLY A 181 3.13 -21.55 -8.95
C GLY A 181 3.94 -20.35 -8.41
N VAL A 182 3.29 -19.21 -8.14
CA VAL A 182 3.95 -18.02 -7.61
C VAL A 182 3.49 -17.77 -6.17
N ALA A 183 4.46 -17.69 -5.25
CA ALA A 183 4.19 -17.43 -3.84
C ALA A 183 3.72 -16.00 -3.60
N VAL A 184 2.81 -15.82 -2.63
CA VAL A 184 2.12 -14.57 -2.33
C VAL A 184 2.54 -14.00 -0.99
N LEU A 185 3.08 -12.78 -1.00
CA LEU A 185 3.22 -11.93 0.17
C LEU A 185 2.03 -10.97 0.24
N ALA A 186 1.25 -11.04 1.31
CA ALA A 186 0.13 -10.14 1.54
C ALA A 186 0.54 -8.96 2.45
N GLY A 187 -0.01 -7.78 2.19
CA GLY A 187 0.20 -6.57 3.00
C GLY A 187 -0.95 -5.57 2.87
N GLY A 188 -0.93 -4.57 3.74
CA GLY A 188 -1.96 -3.54 3.83
C GLY A 188 -2.94 -3.73 4.97
N ALA A 189 -3.61 -2.65 5.37
CA ALA A 189 -4.47 -2.59 6.56
C ALA A 189 -5.67 -3.54 6.49
N GLY A 190 -6.16 -3.86 5.30
CA GLY A 190 -7.29 -4.78 5.08
C GLY A 190 -7.06 -6.19 5.63
N PHE A 191 -5.79 -6.63 5.71
CA PHE A 191 -5.46 -7.95 6.28
C PHE A 191 -5.38 -7.97 7.80
N GLY A 192 -5.69 -6.85 8.47
CA GLY A 192 -5.59 -6.68 9.92
C GLY A 192 -4.16 -6.34 10.39
N GLY A 193 -4.07 -5.64 11.53
CA GLY A 193 -2.77 -5.16 12.06
C GLY A 193 -1.82 -6.28 12.49
N ASP A 194 -2.31 -7.47 12.67
CA ASP A 194 -1.55 -8.69 13.02
C ASP A 194 -1.44 -9.68 11.84
N GLY A 195 -2.01 -9.36 10.68
CA GLY A 195 -2.05 -10.25 9.52
C GLY A 195 -2.96 -11.47 9.67
N ARG A 196 -3.93 -11.42 10.58
CA ARG A 196 -4.88 -12.51 10.82
C ARG A 196 -5.54 -12.95 9.53
N TYR A 197 -6.05 -12.01 8.76
CA TYR A 197 -6.77 -12.34 7.53
C TYR A 197 -5.86 -12.82 6.41
N ALA A 198 -4.63 -12.33 6.31
CA ALA A 198 -3.67 -12.86 5.34
C ALA A 198 -3.42 -14.36 5.58
N ARG A 199 -3.23 -14.76 6.84
CA ARG A 199 -3.07 -16.18 7.21
C ARG A 199 -4.32 -17.00 6.96
N LEU A 200 -5.50 -16.48 7.33
CA LEU A 200 -6.78 -17.17 7.10
C LEU A 200 -7.07 -17.36 5.61
N LEU A 201 -6.70 -16.41 4.78
CA LEU A 201 -6.87 -16.49 3.32
C LEU A 201 -5.74 -17.27 2.62
N GLY A 202 -4.80 -17.85 3.38
CA GLY A 202 -3.77 -18.74 2.86
C GLY A 202 -2.62 -18.06 2.13
N ALA A 203 -2.35 -16.77 2.39
CA ALA A 203 -1.14 -16.14 1.88
C ALA A 203 0.12 -16.82 2.42
N ASP A 204 1.16 -16.96 1.59
CA ASP A 204 2.41 -17.64 1.96
C ASP A 204 3.19 -16.87 3.00
N ALA A 205 3.05 -15.54 3.00
CA ALA A 205 3.58 -14.66 4.03
C ALA A 205 2.73 -13.39 4.17
N TRP A 206 2.93 -12.69 5.29
CA TRP A 206 2.35 -11.39 5.56
C TRP A 206 3.40 -10.44 6.14
N ALA A 207 3.31 -9.17 5.80
CA ALA A 207 4.17 -8.14 6.35
C ALA A 207 3.36 -6.89 6.72
N PRO A 208 3.61 -6.32 7.93
CA PRO A 208 2.93 -5.10 8.40
C PRO A 208 3.40 -3.83 7.68
N ASP A 209 4.62 -3.86 7.15
CA ASP A 209 5.29 -2.73 6.53
C ASP A 209 6.28 -3.16 5.43
N ALA A 210 6.77 -2.17 4.68
CA ALA A 210 7.65 -2.42 3.54
C ALA A 210 9.04 -2.97 3.93
N ARG A 211 9.58 -2.60 5.12
CA ARG A 211 10.87 -3.14 5.60
C ARG A 211 10.76 -4.62 5.92
N THR A 212 9.70 -4.98 6.64
CA THR A 212 9.39 -6.38 6.96
C THR A 212 9.11 -7.18 5.71
N ALA A 213 8.35 -6.64 4.76
CA ALA A 213 8.08 -7.27 3.46
C ALA A 213 9.37 -7.58 2.70
N ALA A 214 10.27 -6.60 2.59
CA ALA A 214 11.54 -6.79 1.90
C ALA A 214 12.46 -7.78 2.61
N THR A 215 12.39 -7.88 3.94
CA THR A 215 13.13 -8.87 4.73
C THR A 215 12.56 -10.28 4.54
N CYS A 216 11.23 -10.41 4.53
CA CYS A 216 10.53 -11.66 4.23
C CYS A 216 10.93 -12.21 2.86
N LEU A 217 10.90 -11.39 1.81
CA LEU A 217 11.22 -11.79 0.44
C LEU A 217 12.69 -12.21 0.27
N ARG A 218 13.63 -11.65 1.04
CA ARG A 218 15.04 -12.04 1.03
C ARG A 218 15.33 -13.32 1.79
N GLY A 219 14.49 -13.68 2.74
CA GLY A 219 14.63 -14.88 3.57
C GLY A 219 14.23 -16.16 2.84
N ALA A 220 13.90 -17.19 3.60
CA ALA A 220 13.34 -18.43 3.07
C ALA A 220 11.87 -18.21 2.65
N PHE A 221 11.63 -17.27 1.74
CA PHE A 221 10.30 -17.11 1.16
C PHE A 221 9.94 -18.38 0.39
N PRO A 222 8.79 -19.02 0.65
CA PRO A 222 8.47 -20.30 0.04
C PRO A 222 8.48 -20.14 -1.48
N ARG A 223 9.42 -20.82 -2.15
CA ARG A 223 9.27 -21.12 -3.57
C ARG A 223 8.30 -22.28 -3.63
N VAL A 224 7.03 -21.96 -3.84
CA VAL A 224 5.97 -22.96 -3.77
C VAL A 224 6.14 -23.93 -4.94
N PRO A 225 6.36 -25.23 -4.68
CA PRO A 225 5.96 -26.25 -5.66
C PRO A 225 4.44 -26.11 -5.82
N ALA A 226 3.94 -26.14 -7.05
CA ALA A 226 2.50 -26.02 -7.32
C ALA A 226 1.70 -26.82 -6.27
N SER A 227 1.02 -26.10 -5.39
CA SER A 227 0.30 -26.71 -4.28
C SER A 227 -0.93 -27.42 -4.84
N PRO A 228 -1.27 -28.63 -4.39
CA PRO A 228 -2.47 -29.29 -4.85
C PRO A 228 -3.71 -28.48 -4.49
N ALA A 229 -4.60 -28.37 -5.45
CA ALA A 229 -5.93 -27.82 -5.42
C ALA A 229 -6.35 -27.10 -4.11
N HIS A 230 -6.36 -25.77 -4.15
CA HIS A 230 -6.98 -24.97 -3.09
C HIS A 230 -8.45 -25.38 -2.95
N GLN A 231 -8.90 -25.48 -1.71
CA GLN A 231 -10.31 -25.71 -1.41
C GLN A 231 -11.14 -24.56 -2.01
N PRO A 232 -12.34 -24.84 -2.55
CA PRO A 232 -13.28 -23.80 -2.91
C PRO A 232 -13.47 -22.78 -1.76
N ILE A 233 -13.71 -21.52 -2.08
CA ILE A 233 -13.92 -20.44 -1.09
C ILE A 233 -14.95 -20.86 -0.02
N ASP A 234 -16.01 -21.57 -0.43
CA ASP A 234 -17.12 -21.98 0.43
C ASP A 234 -16.74 -23.01 1.51
N ASP A 235 -15.61 -23.71 1.33
CA ASP A 235 -15.16 -24.76 2.25
C ASP A 235 -14.09 -24.31 3.26
N LEU A 236 -13.77 -23.01 3.28
CA LEU A 236 -12.73 -22.50 4.17
C LEU A 236 -13.24 -22.36 5.60
N PRO A 237 -12.51 -22.90 6.61
CA PRO A 237 -12.99 -22.90 8.00
C PRO A 237 -13.29 -21.49 8.58
N HIS A 238 -12.64 -20.45 8.06
CA HIS A 238 -12.85 -19.08 8.52
C HIS A 238 -14.14 -18.45 7.96
N LEU A 239 -14.73 -18.99 6.90
CA LEU A 239 -16.08 -18.61 6.45
C LEU A 239 -17.16 -19.10 7.43
N ALA A 240 -16.80 -20.01 8.32
CA ALA A 240 -17.62 -20.37 9.48
C ALA A 240 -17.46 -19.33 10.62
N ASP A 241 -16.55 -18.38 10.54
CA ASP A 241 -16.49 -17.24 11.46
C ASP A 241 -17.73 -16.36 11.22
N GLN A 242 -18.58 -16.29 12.24
CA GLN A 242 -19.84 -15.55 12.17
C GLN A 242 -19.62 -14.07 11.79
N GLU A 243 -18.51 -13.49 12.20
CA GLU A 243 -18.18 -12.09 11.90
C GLU A 243 -17.93 -11.87 10.40
N TYR A 244 -17.12 -12.72 9.76
CA TYR A 244 -16.86 -12.63 8.32
C TYR A 244 -18.14 -12.89 7.50
N THR A 245 -18.87 -13.95 7.84
CA THR A 245 -20.12 -14.31 7.16
C THR A 245 -21.15 -13.19 7.33
N MET A 246 -21.25 -12.61 8.52
CA MET A 246 -22.16 -11.50 8.81
C MET A 246 -21.75 -10.25 8.02
N VAL A 247 -20.48 -9.88 7.98
CA VAL A 247 -19.99 -8.71 7.21
C VAL A 247 -20.21 -8.92 5.73
N SER A 248 -19.87 -10.07 5.17
CA SER A 248 -19.99 -10.31 3.73
C SER A 248 -21.46 -10.42 3.28
N THR A 249 -22.36 -10.98 4.10
CA THR A 249 -23.78 -11.10 3.76
C THR A 249 -24.57 -9.83 4.08
N THR A 250 -24.12 -9.01 5.03
CA THR A 250 -24.80 -7.78 5.45
C THR A 250 -24.09 -6.49 5.03
N ALA A 251 -22.99 -6.58 4.28
CA ALA A 251 -22.21 -5.42 3.86
C ALA A 251 -23.07 -4.31 3.22
N GLY A 252 -23.98 -4.66 2.30
CA GLY A 252 -24.91 -3.70 1.71
C GLY A 252 -25.87 -3.05 2.71
N GLN A 253 -26.29 -3.79 3.74
CA GLN A 253 -27.15 -3.30 4.81
C GLN A 253 -26.37 -2.38 5.76
N LEU A 254 -25.14 -2.76 6.12
CA LEU A 254 -24.25 -1.97 6.98
C LEU A 254 -23.86 -0.63 6.31
N VAL A 255 -23.56 -0.65 5.02
CA VAL A 255 -23.31 0.54 4.21
C VAL A 255 -24.55 1.45 4.24
N GLY A 256 -25.75 0.92 3.98
CA GLY A 256 -27.01 1.67 4.04
C GLY A 256 -27.24 2.32 5.40
N MET A 257 -27.12 1.54 6.47
CA MET A 257 -27.28 2.05 7.86
C MET A 257 -26.22 3.11 8.22
N THR A 258 -25.02 2.96 7.72
CA THR A 258 -23.93 3.93 7.94
C THR A 258 -24.22 5.24 7.20
N ILE A 259 -24.69 5.16 5.94
CA ILE A 259 -25.15 6.33 5.16
C ILE A 259 -26.24 7.09 5.91
N ASP A 260 -27.24 6.38 6.42
CA ASP A 260 -28.36 6.99 7.13
C ASP A 260 -27.90 7.69 8.43
N LYS A 261 -27.01 7.07 9.19
CA LYS A 261 -26.45 7.66 10.42
C LYS A 261 -25.56 8.87 10.10
N LEU A 262 -24.76 8.80 9.05
CA LEU A 262 -23.93 9.92 8.64
C LEU A 262 -24.78 11.09 8.13
N ALA A 263 -25.84 10.82 7.33
CA ALA A 263 -26.76 11.85 6.87
C ALA A 263 -27.51 12.53 8.03
N GLN A 264 -27.85 11.79 9.08
CA GLN A 264 -28.45 12.35 10.32
C GLN A 264 -27.46 13.23 11.09
N ARG A 265 -26.19 12.82 11.16
CA ARG A 265 -25.14 13.52 11.92
C ARG A 265 -24.56 14.71 11.17
N PHE A 266 -24.56 14.64 9.84
CA PHE A 266 -23.98 15.63 8.94
C PHE A 266 -25.02 16.06 7.88
N PRO A 267 -25.89 17.04 8.17
CA PRO A 267 -26.96 17.46 7.25
C PRO A 267 -26.47 17.89 5.87
N ALA A 268 -25.21 18.32 5.75
CA ALA A 268 -24.59 18.67 4.45
C ALA A 268 -24.56 17.48 3.48
N MET A 269 -24.53 16.26 3.99
CA MET A 269 -24.60 15.04 3.15
C MET A 269 -25.96 14.81 2.47
N ALA A 270 -27.00 15.50 2.90
CA ALA A 270 -28.32 15.44 2.26
C ALA A 270 -28.28 15.94 0.80
N GLY A 271 -27.31 16.80 0.46
CA GLY A 271 -27.09 17.29 -0.90
C GLY A 271 -26.32 16.34 -1.83
N TYR A 272 -25.76 15.24 -1.29
CA TYR A 272 -25.02 14.27 -2.10
C TYR A 272 -25.95 13.23 -2.72
N SER A 273 -25.66 12.82 -3.96
CA SER A 273 -26.36 11.69 -4.57
C SER A 273 -26.09 10.39 -3.79
N GLU A 274 -26.96 9.40 -3.97
CA GLU A 274 -26.77 8.08 -3.32
C GLU A 274 -25.43 7.45 -3.74
N HIS A 275 -25.03 7.61 -4.99
CA HIS A 275 -23.75 7.15 -5.52
C HIS A 275 -22.57 7.82 -4.79
N GLN A 276 -22.60 9.15 -4.61
CA GLN A 276 -21.55 9.86 -3.88
C GLN A 276 -21.47 9.45 -2.41
N ARG A 277 -22.62 9.24 -1.75
CA ARG A 277 -22.68 8.77 -0.38
C ARG A 277 -22.11 7.36 -0.22
N ARG A 278 -22.41 6.44 -1.15
CA ARG A 278 -21.85 5.09 -1.15
C ARG A 278 -20.35 5.10 -1.37
N HIS A 279 -19.88 5.83 -2.37
CA HIS A 279 -18.45 5.92 -2.68
C HIS A 279 -17.62 6.42 -1.48
N THR A 280 -18.12 7.42 -0.74
CA THR A 280 -17.46 7.91 0.48
C THR A 280 -17.32 6.83 1.57
N ILE A 281 -18.22 5.84 1.59
CA ILE A 281 -18.20 4.76 2.60
C ILE A 281 -17.42 3.56 2.11
N ASP A 282 -17.46 3.27 0.83
CA ASP A 282 -16.66 2.19 0.23
C ASP A 282 -15.15 2.47 0.32
N ASP A 283 -14.77 3.75 0.51
CA ASP A 283 -13.38 4.20 0.67
C ASP A 283 -12.92 4.31 2.14
N ILE A 284 -13.81 4.15 3.12
CA ILE A 284 -13.51 4.14 4.56
C ILE A 284 -13.49 2.69 5.10
#